data_cf37822eeed2541b17a045f53c1c670a
#
_entry.id   cf37822eeed2541b17a045f53c1c670a
#
_cell.length_a   1.000
_cell.length_b   1.000
_cell.length_c   1.000
_cell.angle_alpha   90.00
_cell.angle_beta   90.00
_cell.angle_gamma   90.00
#
_symmetry.space_group_name_H-M   'P 1'
#
loop_
_entity.id
_entity.type
_entity.pdbx_description
1 polymer ?
#
loop_
_entity_poly.entity_id
_entity_poly.type
_entity_poly.pdbx_seq_one_letter_code
_entity_poly.pdbx_strand_id
1 'polypeptide(L)'
;PNLPNIEHVVINSAAQEELALRTGISSIVIPNVLDFENPPAITRQETHDFREEIGLTTDDILVLQPTRVVQRKGIEHAIELVEKLGDPRYKLVISHEAGDEGIEYADWLKEHARQSGVDLRLLNLRISDPMNPDVNRKELYTLWEVYPHSDFITYPSLYEGFGNAFLEAIYFKKPLLINRYATFVKDIE
;
A
#
# COMPACT_ATOMS: atom_id res chain seq x y z
N PRO A 1 25.72 16.62 11.09
CA PRO A 1 27.13 16.90 11.33
C PRO A 1 27.99 15.79 10.72
N ASN A 2 29.00 16.19 9.97
CA ASN A 2 29.98 15.26 9.43
C ASN A 2 30.97 14.88 10.54
N LEU A 3 30.65 13.83 11.29
CA LEU A 3 31.50 13.35 12.38
C LEU A 3 32.38 12.19 11.89
N PRO A 4 33.65 12.12 12.29
CA PRO A 4 34.49 10.95 12.01
C PRO A 4 33.81 9.71 12.61
N ASN A 5 33.81 8.61 11.88
CA ASN A 5 33.19 7.33 12.25
C ASN A 5 31.66 7.27 12.16
N ILE A 6 31.00 8.21 11.45
CA ILE A 6 29.59 8.09 11.09
C ILE A 6 29.49 7.89 9.58
N GLU A 7 28.85 6.81 9.18
CA GLU A 7 28.41 6.58 7.80
C GLU A 7 26.92 6.95 7.68
N HIS A 8 26.60 7.67 6.62
CA HIS A 8 25.22 8.04 6.33
C HIS A 8 24.63 7.08 5.30
N VAL A 9 23.45 6.56 5.60
CA VAL A 9 22.71 5.67 4.73
C VAL A 9 21.35 6.30 4.38
N VAL A 10 20.96 6.19 3.14
CA VAL A 10 19.67 6.67 2.63
C VAL A 10 18.97 5.57 1.85
N ILE A 11 17.65 5.70 1.69
CA ILE A 11 16.81 4.66 1.12
C ILE A 11 16.74 4.68 -0.41
N ASN A 12 17.07 5.81 -1.04
CA ASN A 12 16.98 6.01 -2.49
C ASN A 12 17.95 7.06 -2.99
N SER A 13 18.16 7.11 -4.32
CA SER A 13 19.06 8.08 -4.96
C SER A 13 18.63 9.53 -4.80
N ALA A 14 17.32 9.81 -4.75
CA ALA A 14 16.83 11.16 -4.55
C ALA A 14 17.19 11.71 -3.16
N ALA A 15 17.05 10.88 -2.12
CA ALA A 15 17.47 11.23 -0.77
C ALA A 15 18.99 11.39 -0.66
N GLN A 16 19.77 10.62 -1.43
CA GLN A 16 21.23 10.77 -1.51
C GLN A 16 21.64 12.13 -2.07
N GLU A 17 21.05 12.51 -3.19
CA GLU A 17 21.28 13.81 -3.82
C GLU A 17 20.86 14.95 -2.91
N GLU A 18 19.68 14.87 -2.32
CA GLU A 18 19.19 15.90 -1.41
C GLU A 18 20.12 16.08 -0.20
N LEU A 19 20.56 14.99 0.42
CA LEU A 19 21.51 15.05 1.53
C LEU A 19 22.82 15.71 1.10
N ALA A 20 23.39 15.30 -0.02
CA ALA A 20 24.63 15.86 -0.55
C ALA A 20 24.50 17.35 -0.87
N LEU A 21 23.41 17.76 -1.54
CA LEU A 21 23.18 19.15 -1.92
C LEU A 21 22.97 20.07 -0.71
N ARG A 22 22.26 19.59 0.31
CA ARG A 22 21.93 20.41 1.50
C ARG A 22 23.06 20.47 2.52
N THR A 23 23.87 19.44 2.59
CA THR A 23 24.84 19.29 3.71
C THR A 23 26.28 19.06 3.27
N GLY A 24 26.52 18.74 2.01
CA GLY A 24 27.84 18.31 1.51
C GLY A 24 28.27 16.90 1.99
N ILE A 25 27.35 16.13 2.60
CA ILE A 25 27.64 14.81 3.15
C ILE A 25 27.36 13.74 2.08
N SER A 26 28.35 12.86 1.88
CA SER A 26 28.14 11.65 1.08
C SER A 26 27.40 10.58 1.86
N SER A 27 26.62 9.75 1.19
CA SER A 27 25.89 8.64 1.79
C SER A 27 25.88 7.41 0.87
N ILE A 28 25.55 6.27 1.46
CA ILE A 28 25.34 5.01 0.73
C ILE A 28 23.84 4.80 0.55
N VAL A 29 23.40 4.41 -0.63
CA VAL A 29 22.01 4.02 -0.87
C VAL A 29 21.83 2.56 -0.49
N ILE A 30 20.96 2.30 0.46
CA ILE A 30 20.49 0.95 0.81
C ILE A 30 18.96 0.97 0.66
N PRO A 31 18.43 0.43 -0.45
CA PRO A 31 17.00 0.43 -0.70
C PRO A 31 16.26 -0.52 0.24
N ASN A 32 14.94 -0.35 0.35
CA ASN A 32 14.12 -1.37 0.99
C ASN A 32 14.23 -2.68 0.21
N VAL A 33 14.26 -3.76 0.95
CA VAL A 33 14.27 -5.12 0.41
C VAL A 33 13.13 -5.92 1.03
N LEU A 34 12.66 -6.91 0.31
CA LEU A 34 11.77 -7.94 0.81
C LEU A 34 12.53 -9.27 0.79
N ASP A 35 12.51 -9.99 1.90
CA ASP A 35 13.04 -11.34 1.95
C ASP A 35 12.07 -12.29 1.24
N PHE A 36 12.32 -12.53 -0.05
CA PHE A 36 11.49 -13.39 -0.87
C PHE A 36 11.65 -14.89 -0.53
N GLU A 37 12.74 -15.25 0.16
CA GLU A 37 13.01 -16.63 0.58
C GLU A 37 12.32 -16.95 1.91
N ASN A 38 12.23 -15.97 2.82
CA ASN A 38 11.61 -16.12 4.13
C ASN A 38 10.54 -15.03 4.33
N PRO A 39 9.43 -15.09 3.58
CA PRO A 39 8.37 -14.08 3.68
C PRO A 39 7.67 -14.14 5.03
N PRO A 40 6.97 -13.07 5.44
CA PRO A 40 6.11 -13.11 6.60
C PRO A 40 5.14 -14.29 6.56
N ALA A 41 5.00 -14.99 7.67
CA ALA A 41 4.13 -16.15 7.74
C ALA A 41 2.67 -15.75 7.55
N ILE A 42 1.96 -16.43 6.66
CA ILE A 42 0.50 -16.40 6.57
C ILE A 42 0.00 -17.35 7.66
N THR A 43 -0.53 -16.81 8.74
CA THR A 43 -0.88 -17.58 9.95
C THR A 43 -2.25 -18.24 9.86
N ARG A 44 -3.14 -17.75 9.02
CA ARG A 44 -4.45 -18.35 8.78
C ARG A 44 -4.36 -19.37 7.65
N GLN A 45 -4.25 -20.65 8.01
CA GLN A 45 -4.29 -21.76 7.05
C GLN A 45 -5.71 -22.09 6.57
N GLU A 46 -6.73 -21.60 7.24
CA GLU A 46 -8.10 -21.80 6.84
C GLU A 46 -8.59 -20.53 6.15
N THR A 47 -8.85 -20.67 4.89
CA THR A 47 -9.61 -19.79 4.04
C THR A 47 -11.04 -19.62 4.55
N HIS A 48 -11.22 -19.03 5.71
CA HIS A 48 -12.43 -18.25 5.91
C HIS A 48 -12.34 -17.21 4.81
N ASP A 49 -13.27 -17.30 3.90
CA ASP A 49 -13.19 -16.56 2.66
C ASP A 49 -13.19 -15.07 2.99
N PHE A 50 -11.99 -14.47 3.05
CA PHE A 50 -11.81 -13.04 3.26
C PHE A 50 -12.77 -12.23 2.38
N ARG A 51 -13.02 -12.72 1.16
CA ARG A 51 -13.93 -12.07 0.20
C ARG A 51 -15.36 -12.11 0.71
N GLU A 52 -15.83 -13.24 1.25
CA GLU A 52 -17.17 -13.38 1.82
C GLU A 52 -17.31 -12.49 3.07
N GLU A 53 -16.30 -12.44 3.94
CA GLU A 53 -16.31 -11.63 5.16
C GLU A 53 -16.44 -10.14 4.87
N ILE A 54 -15.82 -9.65 3.79
CA ILE A 54 -15.98 -8.27 3.32
C ILE A 54 -17.18 -8.10 2.36
N GLY A 55 -18.03 -9.13 2.22
CA GLY A 55 -19.26 -9.10 1.41
C GLY A 55 -19.02 -9.08 -0.10
N LEU A 56 -17.93 -9.69 -0.58
CA LEU A 56 -17.69 -9.92 -2.01
C LEU A 56 -18.22 -11.29 -2.42
N THR A 57 -18.69 -11.35 -3.66
CA THR A 57 -19.08 -12.60 -4.32
C THR A 57 -17.92 -13.17 -5.15
N THR A 58 -18.11 -14.38 -5.68
CA THR A 58 -17.15 -15.01 -6.60
C THR A 58 -17.01 -14.27 -7.94
N ASP A 59 -18.04 -13.50 -8.33
CA ASP A 59 -18.05 -12.76 -9.59
C ASP A 59 -17.43 -11.36 -9.46
N ASP A 60 -17.24 -10.88 -8.24
CA ASP A 60 -16.62 -9.58 -7.99
C ASP A 60 -15.11 -9.61 -8.28
N ILE A 61 -14.58 -8.49 -8.73
CA ILE A 61 -13.15 -8.29 -9.00
C ILE A 61 -12.59 -7.39 -7.90
N LEU A 62 -11.74 -7.95 -7.05
CA LEU A 62 -11.15 -7.21 -5.94
C LEU A 62 -9.94 -6.42 -6.42
N VAL A 63 -10.12 -5.11 -6.48
CA VAL A 63 -9.05 -4.13 -6.73
C VAL A 63 -8.52 -3.67 -5.37
N LEU A 64 -7.33 -4.11 -4.99
CA LEU A 64 -6.73 -3.76 -3.69
C LEU A 64 -5.81 -2.57 -3.83
N GLN A 65 -5.98 -1.57 -2.96
CA GLN A 65 -4.98 -0.54 -2.71
C GLN A 65 -4.39 -0.73 -1.31
N PRO A 66 -3.21 -1.35 -1.19
CA PRO A 66 -2.62 -1.74 0.08
C PRO A 66 -1.88 -0.58 0.76
N THR A 67 -2.57 0.53 0.98
CA THR A 67 -1.96 1.76 1.51
C THR A 67 -2.83 2.41 2.58
N ARG A 68 -2.20 3.27 3.39
CA ARG A 68 -2.91 4.16 4.33
C ARG A 68 -3.74 5.19 3.56
N VAL A 69 -4.81 5.65 4.18
CA VAL A 69 -5.67 6.71 3.62
C VAL A 69 -5.04 8.07 3.90
N VAL A 70 -4.15 8.49 3.00
CA VAL A 70 -3.50 9.81 3.01
C VAL A 70 -3.34 10.32 1.57
N GLN A 71 -3.44 11.64 1.36
CA GLN A 71 -3.50 12.24 0.01
C GLN A 71 -2.38 11.79 -0.93
N ARG A 72 -1.13 11.70 -0.44
CA ARG A 72 0.01 11.29 -1.29
C ARG A 72 -0.11 9.89 -1.88
N LYS A 73 -1.06 9.09 -1.40
CA LYS A 73 -1.32 7.74 -1.94
C LYS A 73 -2.22 7.73 -3.17
N GLY A 74 -2.80 8.88 -3.53
CA GLY A 74 -3.54 9.06 -4.78
C GLY A 74 -4.75 8.14 -4.92
N ILE A 75 -5.49 7.90 -3.83
CA ILE A 75 -6.64 6.97 -3.81
C ILE A 75 -7.71 7.43 -4.78
N GLU A 76 -7.86 8.74 -4.98
CA GLU A 76 -8.75 9.34 -5.97
C GLU A 76 -8.50 8.78 -7.39
N HIS A 77 -7.24 8.55 -7.77
CA HIS A 77 -6.91 7.99 -9.08
C HIS A 77 -7.32 6.51 -9.22
N ALA A 78 -7.35 5.78 -8.10
CA ALA A 78 -7.90 4.42 -8.10
C ALA A 78 -9.44 4.44 -8.26
N ILE A 79 -10.12 5.42 -7.66
CA ILE A 79 -11.56 5.64 -7.88
C ILE A 79 -11.82 5.98 -9.34
N GLU A 80 -11.09 6.93 -9.92
CA GLU A 80 -11.21 7.31 -11.33
C GLU A 80 -10.94 6.11 -12.28
N LEU A 81 -9.99 5.25 -11.94
CA LEU A 81 -9.72 4.03 -12.71
C LEU A 81 -10.94 3.12 -12.73
N VAL A 82 -11.50 2.81 -11.55
CA VAL A 82 -12.65 1.90 -11.43
C VAL A 82 -13.88 2.51 -12.09
N GLU A 83 -14.12 3.82 -11.95
CA GLU A 83 -15.18 4.55 -12.65
C GLU A 83 -15.06 4.37 -14.18
N LYS A 84 -13.86 4.57 -14.73
CA LYS A 84 -13.61 4.44 -16.18
C LYS A 84 -13.75 3.02 -16.71
N LEU A 85 -13.50 2.00 -15.87
CA LEU A 85 -13.78 0.61 -16.23
C LEU A 85 -15.26 0.33 -16.40
N GLY A 86 -16.12 1.04 -15.67
CA GLY A 86 -17.58 1.04 -15.86
C GLY A 86 -18.28 -0.31 -15.59
N ASP A 87 -17.61 -1.25 -14.94
CA ASP A 87 -18.16 -2.57 -14.62
C ASP A 87 -18.38 -2.68 -13.11
N PRO A 88 -19.63 -2.90 -12.67
CA PRO A 88 -19.99 -2.94 -11.25
C PRO A 88 -19.36 -4.09 -10.46
N ARG A 89 -18.73 -5.06 -11.14
CA ARG A 89 -18.00 -6.13 -10.48
C ARG A 89 -16.70 -5.66 -9.85
N TYR A 90 -16.13 -4.54 -10.30
CA TYR A 90 -14.92 -3.99 -9.67
C TYR A 90 -15.26 -3.39 -8.30
N LYS A 91 -14.58 -3.88 -7.27
CA LYS A 91 -14.70 -3.43 -5.89
C LYS A 91 -13.36 -2.87 -5.44
N LEU A 92 -13.31 -1.58 -5.15
CA LEU A 92 -12.08 -0.93 -4.68
C LEU A 92 -11.97 -1.08 -3.17
N VAL A 93 -10.92 -1.76 -2.74
CA VAL A 93 -10.68 -2.09 -1.33
C VAL A 93 -9.39 -1.42 -0.87
N ILE A 94 -9.50 -0.58 0.16
CA ILE A 94 -8.36 0.05 0.82
C ILE A 94 -8.09 -0.68 2.12
N SER A 95 -6.87 -1.20 2.29
CA SER A 95 -6.54 -2.11 3.39
C SER A 95 -6.32 -1.45 4.75
N HIS A 96 -6.00 -0.16 4.79
CA HIS A 96 -5.62 0.54 6.02
C HIS A 96 -6.61 1.64 6.37
N GLU A 97 -6.78 1.87 7.67
CA GLU A 97 -7.57 2.97 8.19
C GLU A 97 -6.97 4.35 7.82
N ALA A 98 -7.86 5.34 7.84
CA ALA A 98 -7.44 6.73 7.95
C ALA A 98 -6.94 6.94 9.38
N GLY A 99 -5.66 7.26 9.55
CA GLY A 99 -5.18 7.83 10.81
C GLY A 99 -5.77 9.23 11.04
N ASP A 100 -5.49 9.84 12.20
CA ASP A 100 -6.03 11.16 12.57
C ASP A 100 -5.82 12.23 11.49
N GLU A 101 -4.73 12.14 10.72
CA GLU A 101 -4.41 13.04 9.61
C GLU A 101 -5.25 12.78 8.34
N GLY A 102 -5.99 11.68 8.29
CA GLY A 102 -6.67 11.23 7.07
C GLY A 102 -8.21 11.24 7.13
N ILE A 103 -8.83 11.66 8.23
CA ILE A 103 -10.29 11.56 8.41
C ILE A 103 -11.04 12.39 7.38
N GLU A 104 -10.69 13.66 7.21
CA GLU A 104 -11.33 14.54 6.23
C GLU A 104 -11.15 14.02 4.80
N TYR A 105 -9.96 13.50 4.48
CA TYR A 105 -9.67 12.91 3.19
C TYR A 105 -10.44 11.61 2.97
N ALA A 106 -10.58 10.77 4.00
CA ALA A 106 -11.38 9.54 3.92
C ALA A 106 -12.86 9.84 3.65
N ASP A 107 -13.42 10.85 4.29
CA ASP A 107 -14.83 11.24 4.08
C ASP A 107 -15.03 11.85 2.69
N TRP A 108 -14.07 12.64 2.22
CA TRP A 108 -14.08 13.15 0.85
C TRP A 108 -14.01 12.00 -0.18
N LEU A 109 -13.14 10.99 0.03
CA LEU A 109 -13.03 9.81 -0.84
C LEU A 109 -14.32 9.00 -0.90
N LYS A 110 -14.99 8.80 0.24
CA LYS A 110 -16.28 8.09 0.28
C LYS A 110 -17.35 8.83 -0.55
N GLU A 111 -17.42 10.16 -0.40
CA GLU A 111 -18.35 10.97 -1.15
C GLU A 111 -18.01 10.98 -2.66
N HIS A 112 -16.72 11.09 -2.99
CA HIS A 112 -16.25 11.02 -4.37
C HIS A 112 -16.58 9.67 -5.01
N ALA A 113 -16.30 8.57 -4.34
CA ALA A 113 -16.65 7.23 -4.82
C ALA A 113 -18.16 7.05 -5.00
N ARG A 114 -18.98 7.58 -4.07
CA ARG A 114 -20.44 7.54 -4.16
C ARG A 114 -20.96 8.31 -5.39
N GLN A 115 -20.37 9.49 -5.69
CA GLN A 115 -20.74 10.31 -6.86
C GLN A 115 -20.34 9.63 -8.17
N SER A 116 -19.20 8.96 -8.19
CA SER A 116 -18.68 8.20 -9.34
C SER A 116 -19.30 6.80 -9.50
N GLY A 117 -20.18 6.38 -8.56
CA GLY A 117 -20.80 5.05 -8.60
C GLY A 117 -19.82 3.89 -8.33
N VAL A 118 -18.69 4.17 -7.68
CA VAL A 118 -17.65 3.19 -7.35
C VAL A 118 -17.93 2.56 -5.98
N ASP A 119 -17.92 1.23 -5.90
CA ASP A 119 -17.99 0.50 -4.63
C ASP A 119 -16.61 0.57 -3.95
N LEU A 120 -16.44 1.58 -3.08
CA LEU A 120 -15.25 1.79 -2.26
C LEU A 120 -15.45 1.21 -0.87
N ARG A 121 -14.55 0.32 -0.46
CA ARG A 121 -14.54 -0.30 0.87
C ARG A 121 -13.26 0.06 1.60
N LEU A 122 -13.40 0.81 2.67
CA LEU A 122 -12.31 1.09 3.60
C LEU A 122 -12.32 -0.03 4.64
N LEU A 123 -11.39 -0.93 4.54
CA LEU A 123 -11.26 -1.99 5.53
C LEU A 123 -10.49 -1.43 6.72
N ASN A 124 -11.14 -1.48 7.87
CA ASN A 124 -10.47 -1.32 9.15
C ASN A 124 -9.74 -2.63 9.46
N LEU A 125 -8.87 -3.05 8.54
CA LEU A 125 -7.96 -4.13 8.86
C LEU A 125 -7.05 -3.61 9.95
N ARG A 126 -7.36 -3.97 11.18
CA ARG A 126 -6.41 -3.81 12.27
C ARG A 126 -5.21 -4.65 11.90
N ILE A 127 -4.27 -4.05 11.22
CA ILE A 127 -2.97 -4.66 10.99
C ILE A 127 -2.42 -4.90 12.38
N SER A 128 -2.20 -6.15 12.72
CA SER A 128 -1.57 -6.50 13.98
C SER A 128 -0.22 -5.79 14.02
N ASP A 129 -0.15 -4.70 14.77
CA ASP A 129 1.13 -4.12 15.13
C ASP A 129 1.86 -5.18 15.96
N PRO A 130 3.02 -5.70 15.49
CA PRO A 130 3.80 -6.66 16.26
C PRO A 130 4.20 -6.14 17.64
N MET A 131 4.15 -4.82 17.83
CA MET A 131 4.49 -4.12 19.07
C MET A 131 3.31 -3.97 20.04
N ASN A 132 2.07 -4.30 19.63
CA ASN A 132 0.90 -4.20 20.51
C ASN A 132 0.29 -5.59 20.81
N PRO A 133 0.69 -6.24 21.92
CA PRO A 133 0.27 -7.60 22.26
C PRO A 133 -1.20 -7.73 22.75
N ASP A 134 -1.88 -6.61 23.04
CA ASP A 134 -3.20 -6.61 23.71
C ASP A 134 -4.39 -6.73 22.74
N VAL A 135 -4.14 -6.82 21.44
CA VAL A 135 -5.20 -7.01 20.44
C VAL A 135 -5.43 -8.49 20.19
N ASN A 136 -6.69 -8.92 20.31
CA ASN A 136 -7.11 -10.30 20.07
C ASN A 136 -6.78 -10.72 18.62
N ARG A 137 -5.64 -11.36 18.41
CA ARG A 137 -5.05 -11.71 17.10
C ARG A 137 -5.94 -12.61 16.24
N LYS A 138 -7.01 -13.17 16.79
CA LYS A 138 -7.89 -14.11 16.08
C LYS A 138 -8.86 -13.41 15.09
N GLU A 139 -9.04 -12.11 15.22
CA GLU A 139 -10.02 -11.34 14.44
C GLU A 139 -9.39 -10.41 13.38
N LEU A 140 -8.06 -10.43 13.23
CA LEU A 140 -7.34 -9.47 12.41
C LEU A 140 -6.65 -10.16 11.24
N TYR A 141 -6.88 -9.65 10.02
CA TYR A 141 -6.08 -10.01 8.86
C TYR A 141 -4.80 -9.19 8.83
N THR A 142 -3.70 -9.85 8.50
CA THR A 142 -2.50 -9.14 8.06
C THR A 142 -2.66 -8.75 6.60
N LEU A 143 -1.95 -7.72 6.15
CA LEU A 143 -1.95 -7.35 4.73
C LEU A 143 -1.53 -8.53 3.83
N TRP A 144 -0.60 -9.35 4.31
CA TRP A 144 -0.11 -10.54 3.62
C TRP A 144 -1.19 -11.61 3.40
N GLU A 145 -2.17 -11.68 4.30
CA GLU A 145 -3.34 -12.57 4.16
C GLU A 145 -4.36 -12.02 3.15
N VAL A 146 -4.34 -10.71 2.86
CA VAL A 146 -5.27 -10.06 1.92
C VAL A 146 -4.80 -10.15 0.47
N TYR A 147 -3.50 -10.02 0.21
CA TYR A 147 -2.94 -10.07 -1.14
C TYR A 147 -3.38 -11.28 -1.97
N PRO A 148 -3.38 -12.53 -1.44
CA PRO A 148 -3.83 -13.70 -2.21
C PRO A 148 -5.24 -13.56 -2.78
N HIS A 149 -6.14 -12.89 -2.08
CA HIS A 149 -7.55 -12.72 -2.47
C HIS A 149 -7.78 -11.59 -3.48
N SER A 150 -6.80 -10.72 -3.70
CA SER A 150 -6.92 -9.64 -4.67
C SER A 150 -6.76 -10.14 -6.11
N ASP A 151 -7.47 -9.53 -7.03
CA ASP A 151 -7.36 -9.80 -8.47
C ASP A 151 -6.40 -8.80 -9.14
N PHE A 152 -6.35 -7.58 -8.61
CA PHE A 152 -5.58 -6.47 -9.15
C PHE A 152 -5.12 -5.53 -8.03
N ILE A 153 -3.92 -4.97 -8.16
CA ILE A 153 -3.37 -3.99 -7.22
C ILE A 153 -3.32 -2.61 -7.86
N THR A 154 -3.77 -1.59 -7.12
CA THR A 154 -3.53 -0.19 -7.50
C THR A 154 -2.52 0.44 -6.55
N TYR A 155 -1.55 1.15 -7.10
CA TYR A 155 -0.53 1.87 -6.34
C TYR A 155 -0.23 3.23 -6.97
N PRO A 156 -1.22 4.13 -7.04
CA PRO A 156 -1.11 5.41 -7.74
C PRO A 156 -0.43 6.50 -6.89
N SER A 157 0.44 6.10 -5.96
CA SER A 157 1.13 7.03 -5.07
C SER A 157 1.88 8.10 -5.82
N LEU A 158 1.74 9.35 -5.40
CA LEU A 158 2.43 10.50 -5.98
C LEU A 158 3.89 10.58 -5.52
N TYR A 159 4.14 10.10 -4.31
CA TYR A 159 5.46 10.13 -3.68
C TYR A 159 5.65 8.93 -2.76
N GLU A 160 6.81 8.26 -2.87
CA GLU A 160 7.24 7.17 -2.01
C GLU A 160 8.74 7.24 -1.73
N GLY A 161 9.12 6.80 -0.53
CA GLY A 161 10.53 6.61 -0.20
C GLY A 161 11.15 5.47 -0.99
N PHE A 162 10.42 4.35 -1.11
CA PHE A 162 10.77 3.22 -1.98
C PHE A 162 9.51 2.56 -2.56
N GLY A 163 8.58 2.06 -1.70
CA GLY A 163 7.32 1.46 -2.11
C GLY A 163 7.22 -0.03 -1.77
N ASN A 164 7.11 -0.37 -0.48
CA ASN A 164 7.02 -1.78 -0.05
C ASN A 164 5.85 -2.51 -0.69
N ALA A 165 4.69 -1.85 -0.83
CA ALA A 165 3.52 -2.43 -1.47
C ALA A 165 3.77 -2.86 -2.93
N PHE A 166 4.72 -2.21 -3.63
CA PHE A 166 5.17 -2.65 -4.95
C PHE A 166 5.92 -3.98 -4.86
N LEU A 167 6.85 -4.14 -3.92
CA LEU A 167 7.58 -5.39 -3.71
C LEU A 167 6.64 -6.54 -3.32
N GLU A 168 5.68 -6.26 -2.46
CA GLU A 168 4.67 -7.22 -2.02
C GLU A 168 3.77 -7.66 -3.18
N ALA A 169 3.31 -6.73 -4.03
CA ALA A 169 2.53 -7.06 -5.22
C ALA A 169 3.30 -7.98 -6.19
N ILE A 170 4.60 -7.74 -6.38
CA ILE A 170 5.48 -8.61 -7.17
C ILE A 170 5.61 -9.98 -6.52
N TYR A 171 5.83 -10.05 -5.21
CA TYR A 171 5.91 -11.30 -4.49
C TYR A 171 4.67 -12.18 -4.72
N PHE A 172 3.48 -11.57 -4.57
CA PHE A 172 2.21 -12.25 -4.80
C PHE A 172 1.84 -12.41 -6.28
N LYS A 173 2.70 -11.97 -7.21
CA LYS A 173 2.50 -12.05 -8.67
C LYS A 173 1.15 -11.46 -9.12
N LYS A 174 0.76 -10.34 -8.50
CA LYS A 174 -0.51 -9.68 -8.82
C LYS A 174 -0.31 -8.65 -9.94
N PRO A 175 -1.25 -8.55 -10.89
CA PRO A 175 -1.28 -7.43 -11.82
C PRO A 175 -1.29 -6.12 -11.05
N LEU A 176 -0.48 -5.15 -11.47
CA LEU A 176 -0.26 -3.92 -10.73
C LEU A 176 -0.34 -2.70 -11.65
N LEU A 177 -1.14 -1.71 -11.26
CA LEU A 177 -1.05 -0.35 -11.78
C LEU A 177 -0.27 0.50 -10.79
N ILE A 178 0.82 1.09 -11.25
CA ILE A 178 1.70 1.94 -10.45
C ILE A 178 1.87 3.30 -11.12
N ASN A 179 1.91 4.36 -10.32
CA ASN A 179 2.33 5.66 -10.81
C ASN A 179 3.86 5.72 -10.92
N ARG A 180 4.37 6.42 -11.93
CA ARG A 180 5.82 6.63 -12.14
C ARG A 180 6.34 7.75 -11.24
N TYR A 181 6.32 7.55 -9.91
CA TYR A 181 6.90 8.50 -8.96
C TYR A 181 8.45 8.52 -9.07
N ALA A 182 9.07 9.60 -8.60
CA ALA A 182 10.49 9.88 -8.86
C ALA A 182 11.44 8.72 -8.49
N THR A 183 11.25 8.10 -7.32
CA THR A 183 12.07 6.96 -6.87
C THR A 183 11.85 5.73 -7.77
N PHE A 184 10.61 5.47 -8.21
CA PHE A 184 10.34 4.35 -9.11
C PHE A 184 11.11 4.49 -10.42
N VAL A 185 11.00 5.68 -11.05
CA VAL A 185 11.69 5.95 -12.33
C VAL A 185 13.21 5.89 -12.21
N LYS A 186 13.76 6.33 -11.07
CA LYS A 186 15.21 6.51 -10.91
C LYS A 186 15.93 5.26 -10.41
N ASP A 187 15.28 4.51 -9.52
CA ASP A 187 15.94 3.44 -8.75
C ASP A 187 15.35 2.04 -9.03
N ILE A 188 14.16 1.93 -9.68
CA ILE A 188 13.45 0.66 -9.85
C ILE A 188 13.22 0.31 -11.32
N GLU A 189 12.73 1.24 -12.16
CA GLU A 189 12.40 1.06 -13.58
C GLU A 189 13.67 0.84 -14.42
#